data_92444e3f1d1c78ed1793971a8c5765c6
#
_entry.id   92444e3f1d1c78ed1793971a8c5765c6
#
_cell.length_a   1.000
_cell.length_b   1.000
_cell.length_c   1.000
_cell.angle_alpha   90.00
_cell.angle_beta   90.00
_cell.angle_gamma   90.00
#
_symmetry.space_group_name_H-M   'P 1'
#
loop_
_entity.id
_entity.type
_entity.pdbx_description
1 polymer ?
#
loop_
_entity_poly.entity_id
_entity_poly.type
_entity_poly.pdbx_seq_one_letter_code
_entity_poly.pdbx_strand_id
1 'polypeptide(L)'
;MIFVSLGTMDMPFYRMAKAVDEWAATANEEVIVQTGYTDFNYKNVSKVFKFCTKDEMQNYINKADILILQGGWGAISEAMEKKKRIVVMPRHDKTEHIHDQFQLIRKLDELGCVIGVFDEKDLSNKIQQAYSFEFKQLKRGNSQSLIEETLNKWFSNN
;
A
#
# COMPACT_ATOMS: atom_id res chain seq x y z
N MET A 1 9.31 -8.33 11.18
CA MET A 1 9.80 -7.87 9.85
C MET A 1 8.79 -6.94 9.21
N ILE A 2 9.22 -5.84 8.65
CA ILE A 2 8.40 -4.90 7.89
C ILE A 2 8.80 -4.97 6.41
N PHE A 3 7.82 -5.14 5.55
CA PHE A 3 8.05 -5.14 4.11
C PHE A 3 7.46 -3.88 3.47
N VAL A 4 8.29 -3.19 2.72
CA VAL A 4 7.96 -1.93 2.03
C VAL A 4 7.96 -2.16 0.53
N SER A 5 6.89 -1.76 -0.15
CA SER A 5 6.83 -1.79 -1.62
C SER A 5 6.49 -0.42 -2.19
N LEU A 6 7.43 0.14 -2.95
CA LEU A 6 7.23 1.38 -3.69
C LEU A 6 6.51 1.17 -5.03
N GLY A 7 6.20 -0.10 -5.34
CA GLY A 7 5.52 -0.48 -6.58
C GLY A 7 6.47 -0.68 -7.77
N THR A 8 5.88 -0.94 -8.94
CA THR A 8 6.60 -1.25 -10.18
C THR A 8 6.40 -0.20 -11.27
N MET A 9 5.75 0.93 -10.93
CA MET A 9 5.56 2.06 -11.84
C MET A 9 6.91 2.72 -12.14
N ASP A 10 7.10 3.18 -13.36
CA ASP A 10 8.31 3.87 -13.84
C ASP A 10 8.47 5.30 -13.31
N MET A 11 7.56 5.76 -12.49
CA MET A 11 7.67 7.03 -11.76
C MET A 11 8.30 6.79 -10.38
N PRO A 12 9.43 7.45 -10.05
CA PRO A 12 10.09 7.31 -8.76
C PRO A 12 9.23 7.82 -7.59
N PHE A 13 9.43 7.23 -6.41
CA PHE A 13 8.73 7.63 -5.19
C PHE A 13 9.72 8.00 -4.08
N TYR A 14 10.50 9.06 -4.31
CA TYR A 14 11.58 9.49 -3.42
C TYR A 14 11.09 9.90 -2.03
N ARG A 15 9.92 10.52 -1.93
CA ARG A 15 9.32 10.95 -0.66
C ARG A 15 9.12 9.75 0.28
N MET A 16 8.54 8.66 -0.22
CA MET A 16 8.37 7.44 0.56
C MET A 16 9.70 6.76 0.87
N ALA A 17 10.62 6.68 -0.11
CA ALA A 17 11.94 6.09 0.08
C ALA A 17 12.71 6.78 1.22
N LYS A 18 12.72 8.12 1.21
CA LYS A 18 13.38 8.93 2.24
C LYS A 18 12.73 8.73 3.61
N ALA A 19 11.41 8.84 3.70
CA ALA A 19 10.70 8.68 4.97
C ALA A 19 10.91 7.29 5.60
N VAL A 20 10.92 6.24 4.76
CA VAL A 20 11.18 4.87 5.20
C VAL A 20 12.62 4.71 5.71
N ASP A 21 13.61 5.25 5.00
CA ASP A 21 15.03 5.13 5.43
C ASP A 21 15.29 5.91 6.72
N GLU A 22 14.74 7.11 6.85
CA GLU A 22 14.84 7.92 8.08
C GLU A 22 14.19 7.21 9.27
N TRP A 23 12.99 6.66 9.10
CA TRP A 23 12.33 5.88 10.14
C TRP A 23 13.09 4.59 10.49
N ALA A 24 13.64 3.89 9.51
CA ALA A 24 14.37 2.64 9.71
C ALA A 24 15.64 2.82 10.58
N ALA A 25 16.19 4.03 10.67
CA ALA A 25 17.32 4.33 11.55
C ALA A 25 17.02 4.07 13.05
N THR A 26 15.76 4.08 13.43
CA THR A 26 15.28 3.86 14.80
C THR A 26 14.44 2.60 14.97
N ALA A 27 14.20 1.88 13.88
CA ALA A 27 13.43 0.63 13.91
C ALA A 27 14.25 -0.51 14.53
N ASN A 28 13.58 -1.33 15.34
CA ASN A 28 14.17 -2.54 15.90
C ASN A 28 13.90 -3.79 15.06
N GLU A 29 13.09 -3.64 14.00
CA GLU A 29 12.70 -4.74 13.13
C GLU A 29 13.52 -4.77 11.85
N GLU A 30 13.59 -5.94 11.24
CA GLU A 30 14.10 -6.10 9.89
C GLU A 30 13.19 -5.34 8.90
N VAL A 31 13.76 -4.39 8.15
CA VAL A 31 13.07 -3.59 7.12
C VAL A 31 13.59 -3.99 5.75
N ILE A 32 12.69 -4.50 4.90
CA ILE A 32 13.01 -4.93 3.55
C ILE A 32 12.25 -4.04 2.56
N VAL A 33 12.95 -3.49 1.56
CA VAL A 33 12.39 -2.52 0.61
C VAL A 33 12.47 -3.01 -0.82
N GLN A 34 11.33 -3.09 -1.49
CA GLN A 34 11.22 -3.22 -2.94
C GLN A 34 11.07 -1.82 -3.56
N THR A 35 12.05 -1.41 -4.36
CA THR A 35 12.17 -0.02 -4.82
C THR A 35 11.55 0.25 -6.20
N GLY A 36 11.40 -0.78 -7.04
CA GLY A 36 11.02 -0.59 -8.44
C GLY A 36 12.00 0.32 -9.16
N TYR A 37 11.50 1.40 -9.72
CA TYR A 37 12.29 2.42 -10.43
C TYR A 37 12.79 3.56 -9.55
N THR A 38 12.56 3.49 -8.22
CA THR A 38 13.08 4.51 -7.29
C THR A 38 14.54 4.22 -6.98
N ASP A 39 15.45 4.99 -7.57
CA ASP A 39 16.89 4.92 -7.30
C ASP A 39 17.21 5.82 -6.10
N PHE A 40 17.30 5.22 -4.92
CA PHE A 40 17.56 5.90 -3.64
C PHE A 40 18.67 5.18 -2.87
N ASN A 41 19.58 5.95 -2.28
CA ASN A 41 20.69 5.40 -1.49
C ASN A 41 20.25 5.16 -0.03
N TYR A 42 19.66 4.00 0.22
CA TYR A 42 19.26 3.59 1.57
C TYR A 42 20.47 3.34 2.46
N LYS A 43 20.40 3.76 3.73
CA LYS A 43 21.46 3.63 4.74
C LYS A 43 21.03 2.78 5.93
N ASN A 44 19.75 2.71 6.22
CA ASN A 44 19.22 2.22 7.49
C ASN A 44 18.33 0.97 7.35
N VAL A 45 18.02 0.53 6.12
CA VAL A 45 17.20 -0.65 5.90
C VAL A 45 18.04 -1.92 5.79
N SER A 46 17.44 -3.07 6.12
CA SER A 46 18.14 -4.36 6.18
C SER A 46 18.42 -4.95 4.80
N LYS A 47 17.53 -4.72 3.84
CA LYS A 47 17.64 -5.23 2.48
C LYS A 47 16.90 -4.36 1.47
N VAL A 48 17.51 -4.21 0.30
CA VAL A 48 16.95 -3.46 -0.84
C VAL A 48 17.00 -4.32 -2.10
N PHE A 49 15.93 -4.30 -2.89
CA PHE A 49 15.93 -4.87 -4.23
C PHE A 49 14.95 -4.11 -5.15
N LYS A 50 15.22 -4.14 -6.45
CA LYS A 50 14.37 -3.44 -7.45
C LYS A 50 13.11 -4.22 -7.77
N PHE A 51 13.28 -5.45 -8.25
CA PHE A 51 12.20 -6.33 -8.66
C PHE A 51 12.48 -7.75 -8.16
N CYS A 52 11.43 -8.53 -8.03
CA CYS A 52 11.52 -9.95 -7.69
C CYS A 52 10.43 -10.73 -8.44
N THR A 53 10.50 -12.04 -8.40
CA THR A 53 9.47 -12.91 -8.94
C THR A 53 8.17 -12.80 -8.13
N LYS A 54 7.06 -13.28 -8.72
CA LYS A 54 5.77 -13.33 -8.02
C LYS A 54 5.87 -14.14 -6.72
N ASP A 55 6.55 -15.28 -6.76
CA ASP A 55 6.67 -16.17 -5.60
C ASP A 55 7.50 -15.54 -4.48
N GLU A 56 8.58 -14.85 -4.81
CA GLU A 56 9.37 -14.08 -3.85
C GLU A 56 8.55 -12.95 -3.22
N MET A 57 7.77 -12.21 -4.03
CA MET A 57 6.86 -11.17 -3.54
C MET A 57 5.85 -11.75 -2.55
N GLN A 58 5.22 -12.88 -2.90
CA GLN A 58 4.29 -13.59 -2.01
C GLN A 58 4.94 -13.99 -0.69
N ASN A 59 6.19 -14.45 -0.75
CA ASN A 59 6.93 -14.84 0.45
C ASN A 59 7.21 -13.62 1.36
N TYR A 60 7.60 -12.45 0.80
CA TYR A 60 7.77 -11.23 1.58
C TYR A 60 6.45 -10.78 2.20
N ILE A 61 5.37 -10.72 1.42
CA ILE A 61 4.04 -10.35 1.93
C ILE A 61 3.60 -11.30 3.06
N ASN A 62 3.78 -12.60 2.88
CA ASN A 62 3.35 -13.58 3.89
C ASN A 62 4.14 -13.45 5.20
N LYS A 63 5.45 -13.20 5.14
CA LYS A 63 6.34 -13.07 6.31
C LYS A 63 6.22 -11.73 7.03
N ALA A 64 5.75 -10.70 6.34
CA ALA A 64 5.64 -9.38 6.94
C ALA A 64 4.60 -9.31 8.04
N ASP A 65 4.94 -8.66 9.16
CA ASP A 65 4.02 -8.27 10.22
C ASP A 65 3.23 -7.03 9.82
N ILE A 66 3.90 -6.08 9.16
CA ILE A 66 3.33 -4.86 8.60
C ILE A 66 3.80 -4.71 7.17
N LEU A 67 2.88 -4.32 6.29
CA LEU A 67 3.17 -3.90 4.92
C LEU A 67 3.08 -2.39 4.82
N ILE A 68 4.11 -1.74 4.26
CA ILE A 68 4.07 -0.33 3.91
C ILE A 68 4.01 -0.25 2.38
N LEU A 69 2.90 0.24 1.85
CA LEU A 69 2.59 0.20 0.43
C LEU A 69 2.39 1.60 -0.14
N GLN A 70 2.69 1.77 -1.42
CA GLN A 70 2.19 2.89 -2.20
C GLN A 70 0.69 2.70 -2.50
N GLY A 71 -0.04 3.76 -2.91
CA GLY A 71 -1.50 3.76 -3.07
C GLY A 71 -2.08 2.92 -4.22
N GLY A 72 -1.35 1.94 -4.76
CA GLY A 72 -1.80 1.08 -5.85
C GLY A 72 -2.80 0.02 -5.39
N TRP A 73 -3.99 0.00 -5.99
CA TRP A 73 -5.08 -0.90 -5.61
C TRP A 73 -4.72 -2.39 -5.61
N GLY A 74 -3.95 -2.85 -6.61
CA GLY A 74 -3.59 -4.27 -6.72
C GLY A 74 -2.85 -4.79 -5.49
N ALA A 75 -1.82 -4.09 -5.04
CA ALA A 75 -1.05 -4.46 -3.84
C ALA A 75 -1.88 -4.36 -2.55
N ILE A 76 -2.71 -3.31 -2.44
CA ILE A 76 -3.57 -3.11 -1.27
C ILE A 76 -4.63 -4.20 -1.17
N SER A 77 -5.33 -4.53 -2.28
CA SER A 77 -6.37 -5.56 -2.27
C SER A 77 -5.82 -6.94 -1.93
N GLU A 78 -4.64 -7.28 -2.44
CA GLU A 78 -3.96 -8.53 -2.12
C GLU A 78 -3.57 -8.59 -0.62
N ALA A 79 -3.03 -7.50 -0.09
CA ALA A 79 -2.67 -7.40 1.32
C ALA A 79 -3.91 -7.53 2.24
N MET A 80 -5.04 -6.92 1.85
CA MET A 80 -6.31 -7.05 2.57
C MET A 80 -6.85 -8.50 2.54
N GLU A 81 -6.79 -9.18 1.39
CA GLU A 81 -7.19 -10.59 1.26
C GLU A 81 -6.38 -11.49 2.21
N LYS A 82 -5.11 -11.19 2.40
CA LYS A 82 -4.20 -11.89 3.32
C LYS A 82 -4.32 -11.41 4.77
N LYS A 83 -5.24 -10.50 5.06
CA LYS A 83 -5.50 -9.93 6.40
C LYS A 83 -4.24 -9.33 7.04
N LYS A 84 -3.41 -8.68 6.24
CA LYS A 84 -2.18 -8.04 6.71
C LYS A 84 -2.47 -6.69 7.36
N ARG A 85 -1.58 -6.24 8.24
CA ARG A 85 -1.53 -4.86 8.71
C ARG A 85 -0.96 -3.98 7.60
N ILE A 86 -1.71 -2.97 7.19
CA ILE A 86 -1.40 -2.21 5.97
C ILE A 86 -1.31 -0.73 6.29
N VAL A 87 -0.11 -0.19 6.12
CA VAL A 87 0.15 1.26 6.13
C VAL A 87 0.33 1.70 4.67
N VAL A 88 -0.35 2.75 4.25
CA VAL A 88 -0.32 3.19 2.85
C VAL A 88 0.06 4.66 2.77
N MET A 89 1.10 4.95 2.00
CA MET A 89 1.45 6.32 1.62
C MET A 89 1.02 6.55 0.16
N PRO A 90 -0.03 7.35 -0.09
CA PRO A 90 -0.47 7.62 -1.45
C PRO A 90 0.53 8.52 -2.18
N ARG A 91 0.67 8.31 -3.49
CA ARG A 91 1.45 9.16 -4.38
C ARG A 91 0.69 10.44 -4.68
N HIS A 92 1.40 11.57 -4.77
CA HIS A 92 0.84 12.83 -5.25
C HIS A 92 0.56 12.76 -6.76
N ASP A 93 -0.50 13.45 -7.19
CA ASP A 93 -0.82 13.60 -8.59
C ASP A 93 0.28 14.37 -9.36
N LYS A 94 0.34 14.15 -10.68
CA LYS A 94 1.23 14.84 -11.65
C LYS A 94 2.74 14.72 -11.40
N THR A 95 3.17 14.54 -10.16
CA THR A 95 4.60 14.45 -9.80
C THR A 95 5.05 13.03 -9.48
N GLU A 96 4.18 12.23 -8.92
CA GLU A 96 4.47 10.86 -8.47
C GLU A 96 3.56 9.81 -9.12
N HIS A 97 2.40 10.24 -9.66
CA HIS A 97 1.42 9.37 -10.31
C HIS A 97 0.53 10.16 -11.28
N ILE A 98 -0.05 9.47 -12.28
CA ILE A 98 -0.98 10.04 -13.27
C ILE A 98 -2.40 10.22 -12.72
N HIS A 99 -2.75 9.53 -11.63
CA HIS A 99 -4.05 9.58 -10.98
C HIS A 99 -3.91 9.94 -9.51
N ASP A 100 -4.92 10.63 -8.97
CA ASP A 100 -5.00 10.93 -7.54
C ASP A 100 -5.27 9.63 -6.75
N GLN A 101 -4.31 9.24 -5.93
CA GLN A 101 -4.44 8.09 -5.02
C GLN A 101 -5.04 8.48 -3.66
N PHE A 102 -5.08 9.76 -3.34
CA PHE A 102 -5.51 10.24 -2.02
C PHE A 102 -6.98 9.92 -1.72
N GLN A 103 -7.87 10.05 -2.72
CA GLN A 103 -9.29 9.77 -2.52
C GLN A 103 -9.53 8.31 -2.13
N LEU A 104 -8.88 7.37 -2.84
CA LEU A 104 -8.97 5.95 -2.54
C LEU A 104 -8.45 5.65 -1.13
N ILE A 105 -7.26 6.16 -0.80
CA ILE A 105 -6.62 5.84 0.48
C ILE A 105 -7.38 6.48 1.65
N ARG A 106 -7.88 7.72 1.52
CA ARG A 106 -8.75 8.32 2.52
C ARG A 106 -9.99 7.46 2.78
N LYS A 107 -10.62 6.95 1.70
CA LYS A 107 -11.81 6.11 1.87
C LYS A 107 -11.52 4.79 2.54
N LEU A 108 -10.39 4.13 2.23
CA LEU A 108 -9.98 2.90 2.89
C LEU A 108 -9.57 3.10 4.34
N ASP A 109 -8.94 4.23 4.67
CA ASP A 109 -8.57 4.64 6.03
C ASP A 109 -9.83 4.92 6.88
N GLU A 110 -10.80 5.70 6.36
CA GLU A 110 -12.11 5.91 7.00
C GLU A 110 -12.87 4.60 7.29
N LEU A 111 -12.77 3.65 6.38
CA LEU A 111 -13.37 2.32 6.53
C LEU A 111 -12.61 1.42 7.52
N GLY A 112 -11.43 1.83 7.95
CA GLY A 112 -10.57 1.06 8.84
C GLY A 112 -9.89 -0.13 8.16
N CYS A 113 -9.77 -0.12 6.83
CA CYS A 113 -9.15 -1.20 6.05
C CYS A 113 -7.63 -1.04 5.95
N VAL A 114 -7.13 0.19 6.03
CA VAL A 114 -5.71 0.53 6.00
C VAL A 114 -5.44 1.67 6.97
N ILE A 115 -4.18 2.00 7.21
CA ILE A 115 -3.76 3.24 7.86
C ILE A 115 -3.11 4.13 6.81
N GLY A 116 -3.71 5.29 6.51
CA GLY A 116 -3.21 6.25 5.54
C GLY A 116 -2.12 7.16 6.12
N VAL A 117 -1.04 7.36 5.36
CA VAL A 117 0.05 8.32 5.64
C VAL A 117 -0.05 9.44 4.63
N PHE A 118 -0.65 10.56 5.00
CA PHE A 118 -0.88 11.69 4.11
C PHE A 118 0.20 12.77 4.21
N ASP A 119 0.96 12.78 5.33
CA ASP A 119 2.21 13.51 5.51
C ASP A 119 3.30 12.49 5.88
N GLU A 120 4.41 12.49 5.16
CA GLU A 120 5.52 11.56 5.40
C GLU A 120 6.12 11.64 6.80
N LYS A 121 5.99 12.79 7.47
CA LYS A 121 6.44 12.99 8.85
C LYS A 121 5.66 12.14 9.85
N ASP A 122 4.44 11.74 9.50
CA ASP A 122 3.59 10.89 10.33
C ASP A 122 3.91 9.40 10.22
N LEU A 123 4.80 8.99 9.29
CA LEU A 123 5.06 7.58 9.00
C LEU A 123 5.37 6.77 10.26
N SER A 124 6.25 7.26 11.12
CA SER A 124 6.62 6.58 12.38
C SER A 124 5.41 6.33 13.29
N ASN A 125 4.58 7.35 13.49
CA ASN A 125 3.39 7.25 14.33
C ASN A 125 2.36 6.29 13.73
N LYS A 126 2.20 6.30 12.41
CA LYS A 126 1.27 5.43 11.68
C LYS A 126 1.71 3.96 11.70
N ILE A 127 3.01 3.68 11.62
CA ILE A 127 3.55 2.34 11.82
C ILE A 127 3.30 1.86 13.25
N GLN A 128 3.57 2.71 14.25
CA GLN A 128 3.31 2.38 15.64
C GLN A 128 1.82 2.10 15.89
N GLN A 129 0.93 2.89 15.30
CA GLN A 129 -0.52 2.68 15.35
C GLN A 129 -0.90 1.30 14.78
N ALA A 130 -0.25 0.84 13.70
CA ALA A 130 -0.57 -0.41 13.02
C ALA A 130 -0.40 -1.66 13.91
N TYR A 131 0.43 -1.63 14.94
CA TYR A 131 0.62 -2.76 15.85
C TYR A 131 -0.62 -3.06 16.69
N SER A 132 -1.37 -2.03 17.09
CA SER A 132 -2.57 -2.15 17.93
C SER A 132 -3.89 -1.92 17.19
N PHE A 133 -3.82 -1.51 15.91
CA PHE A 133 -5.01 -1.21 15.13
C PHE A 133 -5.74 -2.49 14.68
N GLU A 134 -7.06 -2.49 14.81
CA GLU A 134 -7.92 -3.58 14.34
C GLU A 134 -8.38 -3.31 12.90
N PHE A 135 -7.71 -3.95 11.93
CA PHE A 135 -7.99 -3.78 10.52
C PHE A 135 -9.29 -4.49 10.11
N LYS A 136 -10.18 -3.75 9.47
CA LYS A 136 -11.44 -4.26 8.94
C LYS A 136 -11.26 -4.83 7.54
N GLN A 137 -12.00 -5.89 7.23
CA GLN A 137 -12.07 -6.41 5.87
C GLN A 137 -13.04 -5.59 5.03
N LEU A 138 -12.61 -5.19 3.84
CA LEU A 138 -13.50 -4.54 2.89
C LEU A 138 -14.57 -5.55 2.43
N LYS A 139 -15.84 -5.23 2.68
CA LYS A 139 -16.94 -6.03 2.13
C LYS A 139 -16.98 -5.79 0.63
N ARG A 140 -16.60 -6.80 -0.14
CA ARG A 140 -16.78 -6.77 -1.60
C ARG A 140 -18.27 -6.79 -1.89
N GLY A 141 -18.79 -5.78 -2.58
CA GLY A 141 -20.13 -5.79 -3.14
C GLY A 141 -20.22 -6.88 -4.21
N ASN A 142 -21.41 -7.41 -4.44
CA ASN A 142 -21.67 -8.30 -5.57
C ASN A 142 -21.76 -7.45 -6.85
N SER A 143 -20.61 -7.19 -7.48
CA SER A 143 -20.53 -6.41 -8.73
C SER A 143 -21.32 -7.07 -9.86
N GLN A 144 -21.45 -8.40 -9.86
CA GLN A 144 -22.23 -9.14 -10.83
C GLN A 144 -23.72 -8.77 -10.73
N SER A 145 -24.32 -8.79 -9.54
CA SER A 145 -25.73 -8.42 -9.37
C SER A 145 -25.98 -6.96 -9.72
N LEU A 146 -25.04 -6.06 -9.44
CA LEU A 146 -25.16 -4.65 -9.80
C LEU A 146 -25.13 -4.45 -11.33
N ILE A 147 -24.27 -5.18 -12.03
CA ILE A 147 -24.21 -5.16 -13.51
C ILE A 147 -25.49 -5.74 -14.09
N GLU A 148 -25.94 -6.89 -13.62
CA GLU A 148 -27.19 -7.52 -14.06
C GLU A 148 -28.40 -6.60 -13.85
N GLU A 149 -28.52 -5.97 -12.68
CA GLU A 149 -29.58 -5.01 -12.39
C GLU A 149 -29.52 -3.79 -13.31
N THR A 150 -28.33 -3.27 -13.59
CA THR A 150 -28.12 -2.14 -14.49
C THR A 150 -28.50 -2.50 -15.93
N LEU A 151 -28.05 -3.65 -16.42
CA LEU A 151 -28.39 -4.15 -17.75
C LEU A 151 -29.89 -4.40 -17.89
N ASN A 152 -30.52 -5.02 -16.90
CA ASN A 152 -31.94 -5.25 -16.90
C ASN A 152 -32.75 -3.93 -16.97
N LYS A 153 -32.33 -2.89 -16.24
CA LYS A 153 -32.96 -1.56 -16.33
C LYS A 153 -32.81 -0.96 -17.72
N TRP A 154 -31.71 -1.16 -18.40
CA TRP A 154 -31.51 -0.60 -19.75
C TRP A 154 -32.29 -1.35 -20.82
N PHE A 155 -32.39 -2.67 -20.72
CA PHE A 155 -33.06 -3.50 -21.72
C PHE A 155 -34.55 -3.77 -21.44
N SER A 156 -35.08 -3.48 -20.25
CA SER A 156 -36.49 -3.61 -19.93
C SER A 156 -37.32 -2.37 -20.32
N ASN A 157 -36.68 -1.28 -20.73
CA ASN A 157 -37.33 -0.03 -21.15
C ASN A 157 -37.38 0.15 -22.70
N ASN A 158 -37.20 -0.94 -23.46
CA ASN A 158 -37.38 -0.95 -24.93
C ASN A 158 -38.43 -1.94 -25.34
#